data_6fe2c380932ce62dfc2dcd0749d4be29
#
_entry.id   6fe2c380932ce62dfc2dcd0749d4be29
#
_cell.length_a   1.000
_cell.length_b   1.000
_cell.length_c   1.000
_cell.angle_alpha   90.00
_cell.angle_beta   90.00
_cell.angle_gamma   90.00
#
_symmetry.space_group_name_H-M   'P 1'
#
loop_
_entity.id
_entity.type
_entity.pdbx_description
1 polymer ?
#
loop_
_entity_poly.entity_id
_entity_poly.type
_entity_poly.pdbx_seq_one_letter_code
_entity_poly.pdbx_strand_id
1 'polypeptide(L)'
;MSRLRALASPRGLAFVFFLLGAFARPTLAATPKPNVIVILVDDLGWADLGCYGSRFHLTPNLDRLARDGTRFTDAYSACTVCSPTRAALLTGKSPARLHLTDWIAGHASPKAKLSPPDWSKRLDPSEPTIASRLKSAGYATASVGKWHLGQDTTPEQFGFDLNVAGDHRGQPPRYIAPYNLPKLPDGPNGEFLTDRECSEALAFIEKNRSNPFFVYLPHYAVHTPLAGKSNVIAKYKARTPDAQRNPTYAALLESVDDSVGRIRSKLDALGIATNTVIFFTSDNGGLVLGGDNRATSNFPLRSGKGDVYEGGVRVPLIALWPGVTRPGSTVSTPVQTMDLYPTLLEITGTEDAAGHDRDGLSIAPLLQGKGLAQRSLFWHYPHYHPGGATPYGAVRSGDWKVIQFYESGHLELYNLACDLGEQQDLANALPEKANALAKELADWRTRVGAQMPVRNPAYEPSPIAARPDGSFLLPAHLGTTHGKNLQYEPPAHKNTIGFWTIPEDWVGWDLDVRKPGLYEVEILQGCGTGSGGSEVEISLGDARLQFTVMETGGFQKFMSRRLGTLEVKSPGRLSFEIRPRRKPGAAVMDVRQVLLTPIP
;
A
#
# COMPACT_ATOMS: atom_id res chain seq x y z
N MET A 1 -46.38 40.79 -88.59
CA MET A 1 -45.96 40.64 -89.99
C MET A 1 -44.78 39.73 -90.05
N SER A 2 -44.97 38.67 -90.80
CA SER A 2 -44.14 37.83 -91.64
C SER A 2 -42.97 37.12 -90.99
N ARG A 3 -43.13 35.78 -90.89
CA ARG A 3 -42.74 34.71 -91.79
C ARG A 3 -41.22 34.56 -91.94
N LEU A 4 -40.59 33.44 -91.88
CA LEU A 4 -40.72 32.08 -92.23
C LEU A 4 -39.37 31.36 -92.10
N ARG A 5 -39.35 30.16 -91.78
CA ARG A 5 -38.93 28.80 -92.18
C ARG A 5 -37.54 28.38 -91.68
N ALA A 6 -37.49 27.39 -90.89
CA ALA A 6 -37.37 25.95 -91.08
C ALA A 6 -36.26 25.50 -92.00
N LEU A 7 -35.31 24.79 -91.48
CA LEU A 7 -34.76 23.61 -92.14
C LEU A 7 -34.10 22.63 -91.14
N ALA A 8 -34.45 21.41 -91.23
CA ALA A 8 -34.13 20.32 -90.32
C ALA A 8 -32.87 19.52 -90.76
N SER A 9 -32.30 18.86 -89.89
CA SER A 9 -31.73 17.47 -89.86
C SER A 9 -30.21 17.38 -89.70
N PRO A 10 -29.62 16.18 -89.41
CA PRO A 10 -30.09 15.08 -88.53
C PRO A 10 -29.10 14.63 -87.45
N ARG A 11 -29.64 13.89 -86.52
CA ARG A 11 -29.12 12.91 -85.59
C ARG A 11 -27.64 12.52 -85.64
N GLY A 12 -26.92 12.75 -84.56
CA GLY A 12 -25.72 12.04 -84.10
C GLY A 12 -25.85 11.63 -82.67
N LEU A 13 -26.24 10.35 -82.40
CA LEU A 13 -26.25 9.77 -81.04
C LEU A 13 -24.78 9.47 -80.66
N ALA A 14 -24.21 10.29 -79.75
CA ALA A 14 -22.96 9.96 -79.10
C ALA A 14 -23.27 9.23 -77.76
N PHE A 15 -23.01 7.92 -77.78
CA PHE A 15 -23.01 7.11 -76.53
C PHE A 15 -21.78 7.48 -75.68
N VAL A 16 -21.99 8.22 -74.63
CA VAL A 16 -20.95 8.43 -73.60
C VAL A 16 -20.98 7.22 -72.66
N PHE A 17 -20.02 6.34 -72.82
CA PHE A 17 -19.73 5.28 -71.80
C PHE A 17 -19.14 5.92 -70.57
N PHE A 18 -19.94 6.07 -69.50
CA PHE A 18 -19.44 6.33 -68.17
C PHE A 18 -18.77 5.03 -67.64
N LEU A 19 -17.46 4.94 -67.71
CA LEU A 19 -16.67 3.96 -66.97
C LEU A 19 -16.76 4.36 -65.49
N LEU A 20 -17.67 3.69 -64.73
CA LEU A 20 -17.64 3.68 -63.29
C LEU A 20 -16.37 2.95 -62.82
N GLY A 21 -15.26 3.67 -62.71
CA GLY A 21 -14.07 3.20 -62.01
C GLY A 21 -14.43 3.02 -60.52
N ALA A 22 -14.64 1.77 -60.11
CA ALA A 22 -14.73 1.43 -58.71
C ALA A 22 -13.35 1.74 -58.07
N PHE A 23 -13.20 2.93 -57.52
CA PHE A 23 -12.11 3.22 -56.57
C PHE A 23 -12.33 2.34 -55.34
N ALA A 24 -11.68 1.17 -55.29
CA ALA A 24 -11.50 0.41 -54.09
C ALA A 24 -10.78 1.35 -53.08
N ARG A 25 -11.53 1.90 -52.12
CA ARG A 25 -10.92 2.56 -50.97
C ARG A 25 -9.98 1.54 -50.35
N PRO A 26 -8.69 1.87 -50.15
CA PRO A 26 -7.83 1.01 -49.37
C PRO A 26 -8.48 0.92 -47.99
N THR A 27 -8.95 -0.25 -47.60
CA THR A 27 -9.27 -0.56 -46.22
C THR A 27 -7.97 -0.36 -45.47
N LEU A 28 -7.87 0.73 -44.71
CA LEU A 28 -6.82 0.89 -43.69
C LEU A 28 -6.86 -0.39 -42.86
N ALA A 29 -5.83 -1.23 -43.03
CA ALA A 29 -5.68 -2.41 -42.21
C ALA A 29 -5.76 -1.94 -40.74
N ALA A 30 -6.73 -2.46 -40.02
CA ALA A 30 -6.85 -2.14 -38.57
C ALA A 30 -5.49 -2.42 -37.94
N THR A 31 -4.96 -1.45 -37.22
CA THR A 31 -3.70 -1.60 -36.46
C THR A 31 -3.83 -2.87 -35.62
N PRO A 32 -2.90 -3.84 -35.71
CA PRO A 32 -3.02 -5.05 -34.92
C PRO A 32 -3.10 -4.72 -33.44
N LYS A 33 -4.04 -5.34 -32.74
CA LYS A 33 -4.17 -5.18 -31.28
C LYS A 33 -2.85 -5.57 -30.61
N PRO A 34 -2.27 -4.75 -29.71
CA PRO A 34 -1.01 -5.08 -29.07
C PRO A 34 -1.16 -6.25 -28.11
N ASN A 35 -0.17 -7.11 -28.03
CA ASN A 35 -0.04 -8.08 -26.96
C ASN A 35 0.31 -7.36 -25.66
N VAL A 36 -0.08 -7.91 -24.51
CA VAL A 36 0.15 -7.32 -23.20
C VAL A 36 0.76 -8.35 -22.27
N ILE A 37 1.83 -7.98 -21.59
CA ILE A 37 2.46 -8.76 -20.52
C ILE A 37 2.58 -7.87 -19.28
N VAL A 38 2.01 -8.31 -18.15
CA VAL A 38 2.18 -7.69 -16.84
C VAL A 38 2.94 -8.66 -15.95
N ILE A 39 4.16 -8.30 -15.59
CA ILE A 39 5.01 -9.06 -14.67
C ILE A 39 4.90 -8.40 -13.31
N LEU A 40 4.35 -9.14 -12.33
CA LEU A 40 4.18 -8.70 -10.95
C LEU A 40 5.08 -9.53 -10.05
N VAL A 41 5.92 -8.88 -9.28
CA VAL A 41 6.84 -9.53 -8.34
C VAL A 41 6.31 -9.40 -6.92
N ASP A 42 6.44 -10.42 -6.11
CA ASP A 42 5.92 -10.48 -4.75
C ASP A 42 6.98 -9.98 -3.76
N ASP A 43 6.67 -8.97 -2.95
CA ASP A 43 7.56 -8.37 -1.94
C ASP A 43 8.86 -7.74 -2.48
N LEU A 44 8.88 -7.23 -3.71
CA LEU A 44 10.06 -6.58 -4.28
C LEU A 44 10.17 -5.11 -3.83
N GLY A 45 11.27 -4.79 -3.17
CA GLY A 45 11.55 -3.43 -2.72
C GLY A 45 11.86 -2.46 -3.87
N TRP A 46 11.50 -1.18 -3.71
CA TRP A 46 11.76 -0.12 -4.69
C TRP A 46 13.25 0.00 -5.06
N ALA A 47 14.14 -0.15 -4.06
CA ALA A 47 15.58 0.00 -4.23
C ALA A 47 16.30 -1.31 -4.62
N ASP A 48 15.58 -2.39 -4.96
CA ASP A 48 16.20 -3.70 -5.17
C ASP A 48 16.80 -3.90 -6.58
N LEU A 49 16.42 -3.08 -7.55
CA LEU A 49 16.92 -3.19 -8.93
C LEU A 49 18.13 -2.30 -9.18
N GLY A 50 19.03 -2.70 -10.09
CA GLY A 50 20.16 -1.90 -10.51
C GLY A 50 19.74 -0.52 -11.04
N CYS A 51 18.73 -0.45 -11.90
CA CYS A 51 18.18 0.80 -12.43
C CYS A 51 17.47 1.66 -11.36
N TYR A 52 17.22 1.15 -10.15
CA TYR A 52 16.74 1.89 -8.97
C TYR A 52 17.82 2.10 -7.90
N GLY A 53 19.07 1.75 -8.17
CA GLY A 53 20.23 2.11 -7.34
C GLY A 53 20.87 0.96 -6.55
N SER A 54 20.35 -0.28 -6.63
CA SER A 54 21.02 -1.43 -6.00
C SER A 54 22.40 -1.67 -6.62
N ARG A 55 23.40 -1.80 -5.76
CA ARG A 55 24.76 -2.21 -6.16
C ARG A 55 25.03 -3.67 -5.86
N PHE A 56 24.21 -4.26 -5.01
CA PHE A 56 24.35 -5.66 -4.59
C PHE A 56 23.65 -6.61 -5.55
N HIS A 57 22.41 -6.30 -5.92
CA HIS A 57 21.63 -7.12 -6.84
C HIS A 57 22.05 -6.90 -8.30
N LEU A 58 22.10 -7.96 -9.08
CA LEU A 58 22.41 -7.92 -10.51
C LEU A 58 21.12 -8.16 -11.29
N THR A 59 20.63 -7.10 -11.95
CA THR A 59 19.37 -7.13 -12.70
C THR A 59 19.53 -6.60 -14.14
N PRO A 60 20.49 -7.17 -14.93
CA PRO A 60 20.86 -6.60 -16.22
C PRO A 60 19.70 -6.61 -17.25
N ASN A 61 18.78 -7.57 -17.19
CA ASN A 61 17.63 -7.64 -18.09
C ASN A 61 16.56 -6.60 -17.73
N LEU A 62 16.30 -6.39 -16.45
CA LEU A 62 15.42 -5.33 -15.94
C LEU A 62 16.02 -3.94 -16.18
N ASP A 63 17.32 -3.79 -15.98
CA ASP A 63 18.04 -2.54 -16.30
C ASP A 63 17.96 -2.24 -17.79
N ARG A 64 18.04 -3.27 -18.64
CA ARG A 64 17.82 -3.13 -20.08
C ARG A 64 16.37 -2.80 -20.41
N LEU A 65 15.37 -3.40 -19.74
CA LEU A 65 13.96 -3.07 -19.93
C LEU A 65 13.71 -1.59 -19.59
N ALA A 66 14.28 -1.09 -18.50
CA ALA A 66 14.19 0.33 -18.10
C ALA A 66 14.87 1.27 -19.10
N ARG A 67 16.02 0.87 -19.65
CA ARG A 67 16.75 1.64 -20.67
C ARG A 67 16.00 1.71 -22.00
N ASP A 68 15.32 0.62 -22.39
CA ASP A 68 14.58 0.54 -23.64
C ASP A 68 13.16 1.12 -23.52
N GLY A 69 12.64 1.28 -22.28
CA GLY A 69 11.30 1.78 -21.95
C GLY A 69 11.32 3.04 -21.09
N THR A 70 10.31 3.16 -20.25
CA THR A 70 10.09 4.25 -19.28
C THR A 70 10.13 3.69 -17.87
N ARG A 71 10.91 4.33 -16.98
CA ARG A 71 11.00 4.03 -15.56
C ARG A 71 10.21 5.07 -14.75
N PHE A 72 9.38 4.62 -13.82
CA PHE A 72 8.65 5.49 -12.89
C PHE A 72 9.36 5.54 -11.54
N THR A 73 9.68 6.73 -11.05
CA THR A 73 10.31 6.91 -9.73
C THR A 73 9.30 6.99 -8.61
N ASP A 74 8.05 7.37 -8.92
CA ASP A 74 6.97 7.61 -7.97
C ASP A 74 5.77 6.70 -8.26
N ALA A 75 6.05 5.41 -8.40
CA ALA A 75 5.02 4.39 -8.53
C ALA A 75 4.73 3.74 -7.16
N TYR A 76 3.46 3.44 -6.92
CA TYR A 76 2.97 2.95 -5.64
C TYR A 76 2.09 1.72 -5.80
N SER A 77 2.20 0.81 -4.86
CA SER A 77 1.19 -0.23 -4.66
C SER A 77 -0.10 0.37 -4.09
N ALA A 78 -1.24 -0.22 -4.42
CA ALA A 78 -2.53 0.22 -3.89
C ALA A 78 -2.74 -0.14 -2.41
N CYS A 79 -1.94 -1.07 -1.88
CA CYS A 79 -1.91 -1.47 -0.47
C CYS A 79 -0.48 -1.85 -0.08
N THR A 80 -0.24 -1.97 1.21
CA THR A 80 1.04 -2.37 1.80
C THR A 80 1.23 -3.89 1.87
N VAL A 81 0.23 -4.66 1.39
CA VAL A 81 0.22 -6.12 1.37
C VAL A 81 -0.40 -6.67 0.07
N CYS A 82 -0.15 -7.95 -0.19
CA CYS A 82 -0.32 -8.58 -1.50
C CYS A 82 -1.78 -8.68 -2.01
N SER A 83 -2.71 -9.34 -1.33
CA SER A 83 -4.06 -9.61 -1.85
C SER A 83 -4.81 -8.33 -2.27
N PRO A 84 -4.86 -7.25 -1.44
CA PRO A 84 -5.55 -6.03 -1.82
C PRO A 84 -4.94 -5.35 -3.05
N THR A 85 -3.60 -5.32 -3.16
CA THR A 85 -2.93 -4.73 -4.32
C THR A 85 -3.22 -5.52 -5.59
N ARG A 86 -3.21 -6.86 -5.53
CA ARG A 86 -3.52 -7.73 -6.66
C ARG A 86 -4.96 -7.54 -7.13
N ALA A 87 -5.91 -7.46 -6.20
CA ALA A 87 -7.30 -7.14 -6.51
C ALA A 87 -7.43 -5.76 -7.17
N ALA A 88 -6.79 -4.74 -6.61
CA ALA A 88 -6.82 -3.38 -7.15
C ALA A 88 -6.19 -3.28 -8.55
N LEU A 89 -5.06 -3.96 -8.79
CA LEU A 89 -4.43 -4.02 -10.11
C LEU A 89 -5.37 -4.61 -11.15
N LEU A 90 -6.05 -5.72 -10.83
CA LEU A 90 -6.90 -6.43 -11.77
C LEU A 90 -8.24 -5.73 -12.02
N THR A 91 -8.77 -4.95 -11.07
CA THR A 91 -10.09 -4.33 -11.16
C THR A 91 -10.07 -2.82 -11.39
N GLY A 92 -8.95 -2.13 -11.13
CA GLY A 92 -8.88 -0.67 -11.14
C GLY A 92 -9.58 0.00 -9.95
N LYS A 93 -10.06 -0.77 -8.97
CA LYS A 93 -10.72 -0.27 -7.75
C LYS A 93 -9.77 -0.26 -6.56
N SER A 94 -9.93 0.72 -5.67
CA SER A 94 -9.18 0.76 -4.42
C SER A 94 -9.53 -0.40 -3.50
N PRO A 95 -8.59 -0.93 -2.70
CA PRO A 95 -8.86 -1.96 -1.70
C PRO A 95 -9.98 -1.60 -0.74
N ALA A 96 -10.09 -0.30 -0.38
CA ALA A 96 -11.14 0.21 0.48
C ALA A 96 -12.55 0.06 -0.12
N ARG A 97 -12.70 0.30 -1.44
CA ARG A 97 -13.96 0.11 -2.18
C ARG A 97 -14.30 -1.38 -2.34
N LEU A 98 -13.30 -2.22 -2.56
CA LEU A 98 -13.47 -3.68 -2.66
C LEU A 98 -13.76 -4.34 -1.31
N HIS A 99 -13.58 -3.61 -0.21
CA HIS A 99 -13.58 -4.16 1.15
C HIS A 99 -12.61 -5.34 1.32
N LEU A 100 -11.62 -5.46 0.44
CA LEU A 100 -10.55 -6.44 0.50
C LEU A 100 -9.29 -5.68 0.93
N THR A 101 -9.12 -5.51 2.24
CA THR A 101 -8.19 -4.54 2.84
C THR A 101 -7.01 -5.17 3.55
N ASP A 102 -6.95 -6.52 3.65
CA ASP A 102 -5.81 -7.24 4.22
C ASP A 102 -5.38 -8.40 3.31
N TRP A 103 -4.19 -8.95 3.55
CA TRP A 103 -3.77 -10.19 2.90
C TRP A 103 -4.64 -11.37 3.38
N ILE A 104 -4.98 -12.28 2.49
CA ILE A 104 -5.81 -13.44 2.81
C ILE A 104 -4.89 -14.56 3.34
N ALA A 105 -5.12 -15.12 4.54
CA ALA A 105 -6.32 -15.07 5.40
C ALA A 105 -6.38 -13.94 6.44
N GLY A 106 -5.43 -12.97 6.46
CA GLY A 106 -5.38 -11.92 7.46
C GLY A 106 -4.62 -12.30 8.74
N HIS A 107 -4.51 -11.33 9.65
CA HIS A 107 -3.88 -11.51 10.95
C HIS A 107 -4.88 -11.25 12.08
N ALA A 108 -5.03 -12.23 12.96
CA ALA A 108 -5.88 -12.07 14.13
C ALA A 108 -5.14 -11.35 15.25
N SER A 109 -5.72 -10.25 15.74
CA SER A 109 -5.21 -9.48 16.88
C SER A 109 -6.29 -9.32 17.95
N PRO A 110 -6.74 -10.42 18.62
CA PRO A 110 -7.93 -10.43 19.46
C PRO A 110 -7.81 -9.53 20.71
N LYS A 111 -6.60 -9.19 21.14
CA LYS A 111 -6.32 -8.30 22.28
C LYS A 111 -5.91 -6.88 21.87
N ALA A 112 -5.97 -6.55 20.58
CA ALA A 112 -5.65 -5.22 20.12
C ALA A 112 -6.73 -4.20 20.48
N LYS A 113 -6.37 -2.91 20.51
CA LYS A 113 -7.26 -1.81 20.92
C LYS A 113 -8.48 -1.64 20.00
N LEU A 114 -8.28 -1.91 18.72
CA LEU A 114 -9.33 -1.87 17.71
C LEU A 114 -9.59 -3.27 17.13
N SER A 115 -10.83 -3.58 16.84
CA SER A 115 -11.21 -4.71 16.00
C SER A 115 -11.25 -4.26 14.54
N PRO A 116 -10.64 -5.00 13.61
CA PRO A 116 -10.78 -4.71 12.19
C PRO A 116 -12.26 -4.83 11.76
N PRO A 117 -12.65 -4.17 10.66
CA PRO A 117 -13.99 -4.35 10.10
C PRO A 117 -14.21 -5.77 9.58
N ASP A 118 -15.45 -6.09 9.25
CA ASP A 118 -15.77 -7.31 8.49
C ASP A 118 -15.39 -7.10 7.02
N TRP A 119 -14.14 -7.48 6.68
CA TRP A 119 -13.56 -7.31 5.36
C TRP A 119 -13.71 -8.57 4.50
N SER A 120 -13.69 -8.40 3.18
CA SER A 120 -13.82 -9.50 2.23
C SER A 120 -12.56 -10.40 2.21
N LYS A 121 -12.77 -11.71 2.36
CA LYS A 121 -11.73 -12.75 2.28
C LYS A 121 -11.53 -13.28 0.85
N ARG A 122 -12.14 -12.64 -0.13
CA ARG A 122 -12.02 -13.01 -1.55
C ARG A 122 -12.36 -11.82 -2.44
N LEU A 123 -11.83 -11.81 -3.65
CA LEU A 123 -12.35 -10.97 -4.71
C LEU A 123 -13.71 -11.52 -5.16
N ASP A 124 -14.70 -10.64 -5.33
CA ASP A 124 -16.01 -11.03 -5.83
C ASP A 124 -15.90 -11.43 -7.31
N PRO A 125 -16.37 -12.64 -7.72
CA PRO A 125 -16.33 -13.06 -9.12
C PRO A 125 -17.15 -12.18 -10.07
N SER A 126 -18.05 -11.35 -9.58
CA SER A 126 -18.79 -10.37 -10.39
C SER A 126 -17.97 -9.14 -10.77
N GLU A 127 -16.81 -8.90 -10.13
CA GLU A 127 -15.97 -7.76 -10.43
C GLU A 127 -15.35 -7.88 -11.83
N PRO A 128 -15.51 -6.86 -12.68
CA PRO A 128 -14.81 -6.79 -13.95
C PRO A 128 -13.30 -6.73 -13.73
N THR A 129 -12.54 -7.55 -14.45
CA THR A 129 -11.07 -7.56 -14.39
C THR A 129 -10.46 -7.22 -15.73
N ILE A 130 -9.18 -6.84 -15.75
CA ILE A 130 -8.40 -6.69 -16.99
C ILE A 130 -8.58 -7.91 -17.88
N ALA A 131 -8.45 -9.12 -17.31
CA ALA A 131 -8.53 -10.36 -18.06
C ALA A 131 -9.93 -10.59 -18.66
N SER A 132 -11.01 -10.38 -17.90
CA SER A 132 -12.38 -10.55 -18.41
C SER A 132 -12.68 -9.56 -19.53
N ARG A 133 -12.20 -8.31 -19.43
CA ARG A 133 -12.39 -7.28 -20.45
C ARG A 133 -11.60 -7.59 -21.72
N LEU A 134 -10.32 -7.95 -21.57
CA LEU A 134 -9.48 -8.32 -22.73
C LEU A 134 -9.97 -9.60 -23.41
N LYS A 135 -10.42 -10.60 -22.64
CA LYS A 135 -11.05 -11.81 -23.19
C LYS A 135 -12.29 -11.47 -24.03
N SER A 136 -13.17 -10.59 -23.52
CA SER A 136 -14.34 -10.11 -24.28
C SER A 136 -13.94 -9.36 -25.56
N ALA A 137 -12.76 -8.74 -25.58
CA ALA A 137 -12.18 -8.10 -26.76
C ALA A 137 -11.41 -9.07 -27.68
N GLY A 138 -11.44 -10.38 -27.42
CA GLY A 138 -10.84 -11.41 -28.28
C GLY A 138 -9.36 -11.73 -27.97
N TYR A 139 -8.86 -11.36 -26.81
CA TYR A 139 -7.53 -11.75 -26.34
C TYR A 139 -7.54 -13.18 -25.78
N ALA A 140 -6.52 -13.95 -26.07
CA ALA A 140 -6.17 -15.13 -25.27
C ALA A 140 -5.54 -14.68 -23.96
N THR A 141 -5.93 -15.27 -22.82
CA THR A 141 -5.56 -14.75 -21.49
C THR A 141 -4.93 -15.82 -20.61
N ALA A 142 -3.82 -15.51 -19.96
CA ALA A 142 -3.15 -16.42 -19.02
C ALA A 142 -2.77 -15.75 -17.71
N SER A 143 -2.98 -16.48 -16.60
CA SER A 143 -2.41 -16.19 -15.27
C SER A 143 -1.40 -17.29 -14.94
N VAL A 144 -0.15 -16.92 -14.73
CA VAL A 144 0.94 -17.85 -14.44
C VAL A 144 1.68 -17.42 -13.18
N GLY A 145 1.46 -18.13 -12.06
CA GLY A 145 2.03 -17.83 -10.75
C GLY A 145 0.98 -17.56 -9.68
N LYS A 146 1.31 -16.73 -8.69
CA LYS A 146 0.52 -16.47 -7.49
C LYS A 146 -0.82 -15.77 -7.79
N TRP A 147 -1.93 -16.36 -7.33
CA TRP A 147 -3.25 -15.73 -7.37
C TRP A 147 -3.59 -14.98 -6.08
N HIS A 148 -3.79 -15.69 -4.98
CA HIS A 148 -3.99 -15.16 -3.63
C HIS A 148 -5.18 -14.20 -3.48
N LEU A 149 -6.30 -14.44 -4.17
CA LEU A 149 -7.51 -13.61 -4.12
C LEU A 149 -8.76 -14.33 -3.60
N GLY A 150 -8.56 -15.35 -2.76
CA GLY A 150 -9.63 -16.08 -2.09
C GLY A 150 -9.43 -17.58 -2.11
N GLN A 151 -9.97 -18.27 -1.09
CA GLN A 151 -9.83 -19.72 -0.97
C GLN A 151 -10.60 -20.45 -2.07
N ASP A 152 -11.79 -19.91 -2.42
CA ASP A 152 -12.73 -20.52 -3.35
C ASP A 152 -12.70 -19.83 -4.72
N THR A 153 -11.67 -19.03 -5.02
CA THR A 153 -11.54 -18.30 -6.29
C THR A 153 -10.34 -18.78 -7.08
N THR A 154 -10.53 -18.88 -8.39
CA THR A 154 -9.46 -19.22 -9.33
C THR A 154 -9.40 -18.21 -10.47
N PRO A 155 -8.26 -18.00 -11.13
CA PRO A 155 -8.12 -17.07 -12.26
C PRO A 155 -9.16 -17.27 -13.36
N GLU A 156 -9.58 -18.51 -13.61
CA GLU A 156 -10.55 -18.83 -14.67
C GLU A 156 -11.90 -18.12 -14.44
N GLN A 157 -12.32 -17.94 -13.20
CA GLN A 157 -13.56 -17.22 -12.83
C GLN A 157 -13.49 -15.73 -13.19
N PHE A 158 -12.28 -15.19 -13.36
CA PHE A 158 -12.03 -13.77 -13.61
C PHE A 158 -11.56 -13.47 -15.04
N GLY A 159 -11.78 -14.44 -15.97
CA GLY A 159 -11.56 -14.22 -17.40
C GLY A 159 -10.24 -14.74 -17.93
N PHE A 160 -9.46 -15.49 -17.18
CA PHE A 160 -8.28 -16.16 -17.68
C PHE A 160 -8.64 -17.50 -18.34
N ASP A 161 -8.07 -17.77 -19.54
CA ASP A 161 -8.22 -19.04 -20.25
C ASP A 161 -7.28 -20.11 -19.71
N LEU A 162 -6.12 -19.68 -19.18
CA LEU A 162 -5.11 -20.54 -18.62
C LEU A 162 -4.76 -20.08 -17.21
N ASN A 163 -4.74 -21.04 -16.27
CA ASN A 163 -4.22 -20.86 -14.90
C ASN A 163 -3.09 -21.87 -14.66
N VAL A 164 -1.91 -21.37 -14.34
CA VAL A 164 -0.77 -22.18 -13.93
C VAL A 164 -0.32 -21.74 -12.54
N ALA A 165 -0.27 -22.64 -11.57
CA ALA A 165 0.15 -22.43 -10.19
C ALA A 165 -0.71 -21.44 -9.37
N GLY A 166 -1.77 -20.86 -9.93
CA GLY A 166 -2.62 -19.89 -9.23
C GLY A 166 -3.63 -20.56 -8.30
N ASP A 167 -3.52 -20.34 -6.99
CA ASP A 167 -4.45 -20.76 -5.96
C ASP A 167 -4.56 -19.73 -4.82
N HIS A 168 -5.19 -20.13 -3.70
CA HIS A 168 -5.39 -19.28 -2.53
C HIS A 168 -4.12 -18.94 -1.75
N ARG A 169 -3.01 -19.61 -2.00
CA ARG A 169 -1.79 -19.47 -1.20
C ARG A 169 -1.11 -18.12 -1.42
N GLY A 170 -0.68 -17.54 -0.30
CA GLY A 170 0.10 -16.29 -0.31
C GLY A 170 1.59 -16.49 -0.58
N GLN A 171 2.07 -17.76 -0.52
CA GLN A 171 3.47 -18.11 -0.75
C GLN A 171 3.56 -19.53 -1.32
N PRO A 172 4.62 -19.89 -2.04
CA PRO A 172 4.78 -21.25 -2.50
C PRO A 172 5.21 -22.15 -1.33
N PRO A 173 4.84 -23.42 -1.32
CA PRO A 173 5.38 -24.37 -0.33
C PRO A 173 6.90 -24.47 -0.41
N ARG A 174 7.46 -24.41 -1.62
CA ARG A 174 8.91 -24.38 -1.91
C ARG A 174 9.19 -23.91 -3.34
N TYR A 175 10.40 -23.41 -3.56
CA TYR A 175 10.86 -22.95 -4.88
C TYR A 175 11.57 -24.02 -5.72
N ILE A 176 11.87 -25.17 -5.15
CA ILE A 176 12.56 -26.27 -5.81
C ILE A 176 11.60 -27.45 -5.90
N ALA A 177 11.49 -28.05 -7.09
CA ALA A 177 10.62 -29.20 -7.32
C ALA A 177 10.97 -30.39 -6.40
N PRO A 178 9.96 -31.10 -5.87
CA PRO A 178 8.53 -30.99 -6.11
C PRO A 178 7.92 -29.75 -5.42
N TYR A 179 7.15 -28.95 -6.18
CA TYR A 179 6.59 -27.66 -5.69
C TYR A 179 5.40 -27.84 -4.75
N ASN A 180 4.65 -28.92 -4.94
CA ASN A 180 3.37 -29.18 -4.25
C ASN A 180 2.35 -28.05 -4.47
N LEU A 181 2.31 -27.47 -5.69
CA LEU A 181 1.35 -26.47 -6.11
C LEU A 181 0.24 -27.09 -6.95
N PRO A 182 -1.04 -26.90 -6.63
CA PRO A 182 -2.14 -27.25 -7.52
C PRO A 182 -2.00 -26.56 -8.88
N LYS A 183 -2.49 -27.17 -9.93
CA LYS A 183 -2.42 -26.60 -11.30
C LYS A 183 -0.99 -26.42 -11.85
N LEU A 184 0.03 -26.95 -11.18
CA LEU A 184 1.39 -27.03 -11.69
C LEU A 184 1.96 -28.41 -11.39
N PRO A 185 1.98 -29.34 -12.35
CA PRO A 185 2.66 -30.62 -12.18
C PRO A 185 4.13 -30.38 -11.86
N ASP A 186 4.66 -31.17 -10.93
CA ASP A 186 6.07 -31.13 -10.60
C ASP A 186 6.94 -31.45 -11.83
N GLY A 187 7.98 -30.65 -12.03
CA GLY A 187 8.99 -30.88 -13.04
C GLY A 187 10.10 -31.82 -12.57
N PRO A 188 11.20 -31.89 -13.32
CA PRO A 188 12.38 -32.64 -12.89
C PRO A 188 12.87 -32.20 -11.52
N ASN A 189 13.44 -33.15 -10.74
CA ASN A 189 14.03 -32.83 -9.44
C ASN A 189 15.07 -31.71 -9.58
N GLY A 190 14.93 -30.66 -8.75
CA GLY A 190 15.83 -29.52 -8.76
C GLY A 190 15.39 -28.38 -9.70
N GLU A 191 14.31 -28.54 -10.48
CA GLU A 191 13.75 -27.43 -11.26
C GLU A 191 13.31 -26.29 -10.34
N PHE A 192 13.61 -25.05 -10.75
CA PHE A 192 13.33 -23.88 -9.95
C PHE A 192 11.99 -23.25 -10.36
N LEU A 193 11.12 -22.92 -9.39
CA LEU A 193 9.73 -22.49 -9.63
C LEU A 193 9.66 -21.26 -10.56
N THR A 194 10.47 -20.24 -10.34
CA THR A 194 10.46 -19.02 -11.18
C THR A 194 10.83 -19.33 -12.64
N ASP A 195 11.78 -20.27 -12.87
CA ASP A 195 12.14 -20.73 -14.22
C ASP A 195 10.97 -21.47 -14.88
N ARG A 196 10.24 -22.26 -14.08
CA ARG A 196 9.08 -23.02 -14.56
C ARG A 196 7.92 -22.08 -14.89
N GLU A 197 7.59 -21.10 -14.02
CA GLU A 197 6.58 -20.07 -14.31
C GLU A 197 6.90 -19.34 -15.62
N CYS A 198 8.16 -18.93 -15.80
CA CYS A 198 8.61 -18.33 -17.03
C CYS A 198 8.40 -19.27 -18.25
N SER A 199 8.75 -20.55 -18.12
CA SER A 199 8.61 -21.54 -19.22
C SER A 199 7.16 -21.72 -19.63
N GLU A 200 6.23 -21.78 -18.67
CA GLU A 200 4.79 -21.87 -18.96
C GLU A 200 4.25 -20.60 -19.65
N ALA A 201 4.70 -19.42 -19.22
CA ALA A 201 4.36 -18.16 -19.89
C ALA A 201 4.90 -18.13 -21.32
N LEU A 202 6.14 -18.59 -21.56
CA LEU A 202 6.72 -18.68 -22.90
C LEU A 202 5.97 -19.65 -23.81
N ALA A 203 5.54 -20.80 -23.30
CA ALA A 203 4.73 -21.76 -24.04
C ALA A 203 3.37 -21.18 -24.47
N PHE A 204 2.73 -20.42 -23.56
CA PHE A 204 1.48 -19.71 -23.87
C PHE A 204 1.67 -18.63 -24.93
N ILE A 205 2.73 -17.81 -24.83
CA ILE A 205 3.09 -16.78 -25.81
C ILE A 205 3.30 -17.41 -27.20
N GLU A 206 4.08 -18.50 -27.28
CA GLU A 206 4.35 -19.19 -28.53
C GLU A 206 3.08 -19.74 -29.18
N LYS A 207 2.22 -20.38 -28.37
CA LYS A 207 0.93 -20.93 -28.85
C LYS A 207 0.03 -19.85 -29.44
N ASN A 208 0.07 -18.64 -28.86
CA ASN A 208 -0.83 -17.54 -29.23
C ASN A 208 -0.15 -16.46 -30.11
N ARG A 209 1.04 -16.71 -30.67
CA ARG A 209 1.83 -15.71 -31.42
C ARG A 209 1.12 -15.00 -32.56
N SER A 210 0.06 -15.62 -33.10
CA SER A 210 -0.73 -15.08 -34.22
C SER A 210 -2.03 -14.38 -33.77
N ASN A 211 -2.32 -14.37 -32.48
CA ASN A 211 -3.51 -13.76 -31.90
C ASN A 211 -3.10 -12.76 -30.82
N PRO A 212 -3.90 -11.72 -30.52
CA PRO A 212 -3.62 -10.87 -29.39
C PRO A 212 -3.72 -11.67 -28.09
N PHE A 213 -2.78 -11.47 -27.16
CA PHE A 213 -2.76 -12.16 -25.90
C PHE A 213 -2.48 -11.21 -24.72
N PHE A 214 -2.97 -11.62 -23.57
CA PHE A 214 -2.68 -11.02 -22.28
C PHE A 214 -2.06 -12.07 -21.35
N VAL A 215 -0.84 -11.82 -20.87
CA VAL A 215 -0.17 -12.62 -19.84
C VAL A 215 -0.06 -11.81 -18.57
N TYR A 216 -0.71 -12.26 -17.53
CA TYR A 216 -0.47 -11.86 -16.15
C TYR A 216 0.49 -12.87 -15.55
N LEU A 217 1.72 -12.43 -15.23
CA LEU A 217 2.80 -13.24 -14.68
C LEU A 217 3.13 -12.77 -13.26
N PRO A 218 2.29 -13.11 -12.27
CA PRO A 218 2.54 -12.80 -10.88
C PRO A 218 3.46 -13.85 -10.26
N HIS A 219 4.78 -13.65 -10.38
CA HIS A 219 5.75 -14.55 -9.76
C HIS A 219 5.53 -14.68 -8.25
N TYR A 220 5.74 -15.90 -7.69
CA TYR A 220 5.87 -16.05 -6.25
C TYR A 220 7.16 -15.43 -5.71
N ALA A 221 8.21 -15.36 -6.53
CA ALA A 221 9.45 -14.65 -6.22
C ALA A 221 9.15 -13.13 -6.06
N VAL A 222 9.73 -12.48 -5.10
CA VAL A 222 10.85 -12.81 -4.20
C VAL A 222 10.37 -13.10 -2.75
N HIS A 223 9.12 -13.55 -2.58
CA HIS A 223 8.51 -13.83 -1.28
C HIS A 223 9.18 -15.01 -0.56
N THR A 224 9.08 -15.04 0.75
CA THR A 224 9.48 -16.18 1.58
C THR A 224 8.64 -17.44 1.27
N PRO A 225 9.21 -18.67 1.55
CA PRO A 225 10.53 -18.97 2.11
C PRO A 225 11.64 -18.63 1.09
N LEU A 226 12.70 -17.95 1.54
CA LEU A 226 13.78 -17.60 0.61
C LEU A 226 14.50 -18.85 0.11
N ALA A 227 14.71 -18.93 -1.20
CA ALA A 227 15.47 -19.99 -1.85
C ALA A 227 16.22 -19.44 -3.07
N GLY A 228 17.22 -20.16 -3.55
CA GLY A 228 17.98 -19.78 -4.74
C GLY A 228 18.84 -20.94 -5.22
N LYS A 229 19.26 -20.87 -6.48
CA LYS A 229 20.21 -21.83 -7.06
C LYS A 229 21.54 -21.72 -6.32
N SER A 230 22.12 -22.82 -5.87
CA SER A 230 23.29 -22.85 -4.99
C SER A 230 24.51 -22.10 -5.58
N ASN A 231 24.75 -22.22 -6.88
CA ASN A 231 25.82 -21.53 -7.58
C ASN A 231 25.60 -20.00 -7.61
N VAL A 232 24.34 -19.56 -7.72
CA VAL A 232 23.98 -18.13 -7.72
C VAL A 232 24.09 -17.56 -6.30
N ILE A 233 23.65 -18.29 -5.27
CA ILE A 233 23.87 -17.90 -3.87
C ILE A 233 25.38 -17.75 -3.58
N ALA A 234 26.21 -18.69 -4.06
CA ALA A 234 27.66 -18.62 -3.87
C ALA A 234 28.27 -17.36 -4.54
N LYS A 235 27.80 -17.01 -5.73
CA LYS A 235 28.18 -15.76 -6.42
C LYS A 235 27.90 -14.51 -5.56
N TYR A 236 26.70 -14.43 -4.95
CA TYR A 236 26.33 -13.28 -4.11
C TYR A 236 27.04 -13.27 -2.74
N LYS A 237 27.38 -14.43 -2.17
CA LYS A 237 28.21 -14.51 -0.96
C LYS A 237 29.61 -13.91 -1.14
N ALA A 238 30.12 -13.89 -2.36
CA ALA A 238 31.43 -13.31 -2.70
C ALA A 238 31.35 -11.79 -2.98
N ARG A 239 30.17 -11.19 -3.04
CA ARG A 239 30.00 -9.75 -3.30
C ARG A 239 30.07 -8.94 -2.01
N THR A 240 30.56 -7.71 -2.10
CA THR A 240 30.51 -6.76 -1.00
C THR A 240 29.07 -6.31 -0.75
N PRO A 241 28.55 -6.48 0.47
CA PRO A 241 27.22 -6.00 0.84
C PRO A 241 27.16 -4.46 0.84
N ASP A 242 25.95 -3.95 0.59
CA ASP A 242 25.60 -2.55 0.87
C ASP A 242 24.32 -2.50 1.75
N ALA A 243 23.34 -1.65 1.43
CA ALA A 243 22.05 -1.68 2.12
C ALA A 243 21.35 -3.03 1.95
N GLN A 244 21.44 -3.63 0.76
CA GLN A 244 21.04 -5.01 0.48
C GLN A 244 22.22 -5.94 0.74
N ARG A 245 21.97 -7.12 1.32
CA ARG A 245 23.03 -8.03 1.75
C ARG A 245 22.71 -9.51 1.75
N ASN A 246 21.45 -9.88 1.50
CA ASN A 246 21.00 -11.26 1.58
C ASN A 246 21.30 -12.03 0.27
N PRO A 247 22.27 -12.98 0.24
CA PRO A 247 22.64 -13.69 -0.98
C PRO A 247 21.51 -14.57 -1.53
N THR A 248 20.66 -15.10 -0.66
CA THR A 248 19.56 -15.97 -1.07
C THR A 248 18.44 -15.18 -1.73
N TYR A 249 18.09 -14.02 -1.16
CA TYR A 249 17.16 -13.08 -1.79
C TYR A 249 17.68 -12.58 -3.14
N ALA A 250 18.95 -12.21 -3.20
CA ALA A 250 19.59 -11.78 -4.44
C ALA A 250 19.56 -12.86 -5.54
N ALA A 251 19.79 -14.12 -5.17
CA ALA A 251 19.69 -15.25 -6.10
C ALA A 251 18.25 -15.50 -6.58
N LEU A 252 17.27 -15.29 -5.71
CA LEU A 252 15.86 -15.39 -6.05
C LEU A 252 15.44 -14.25 -7.00
N LEU A 253 15.89 -13.02 -6.76
CA LEU A 253 15.66 -11.87 -7.63
C LEU A 253 16.34 -12.04 -9.00
N GLU A 254 17.55 -12.62 -9.05
CA GLU A 254 18.22 -12.91 -10.32
C GLU A 254 17.40 -13.86 -11.20
N SER A 255 16.65 -14.82 -10.60
CA SER A 255 15.76 -15.70 -11.37
C SER A 255 14.57 -14.94 -11.99
N VAL A 256 14.12 -13.86 -11.36
CA VAL A 256 13.10 -12.94 -11.93
C VAL A 256 13.70 -12.15 -13.09
N ASP A 257 14.91 -11.64 -12.91
CA ASP A 257 15.63 -10.92 -13.99
C ASP A 257 15.85 -11.82 -15.21
N ASP A 258 16.28 -13.07 -15.00
CA ASP A 258 16.42 -14.08 -16.06
C ASP A 258 15.09 -14.35 -16.78
N SER A 259 13.96 -14.40 -16.03
CA SER A 259 12.62 -14.54 -16.60
C SER A 259 12.31 -13.42 -17.59
N VAL A 260 12.57 -12.16 -17.20
CA VAL A 260 12.38 -10.99 -18.07
C VAL A 260 13.25 -11.08 -19.33
N GLY A 261 14.51 -11.50 -19.20
CA GLY A 261 15.43 -11.70 -20.32
C GLY A 261 14.93 -12.76 -21.29
N ARG A 262 14.47 -13.90 -20.79
CA ARG A 262 13.90 -15.01 -21.58
C ARG A 262 12.63 -14.60 -22.31
N ILE A 263 11.72 -13.86 -21.66
CA ILE A 263 10.49 -13.34 -22.28
C ILE A 263 10.85 -12.43 -23.45
N ARG A 264 11.71 -11.44 -23.26
CA ARG A 264 12.12 -10.51 -24.31
C ARG A 264 12.77 -11.24 -25.49
N SER A 265 13.70 -12.15 -25.22
CA SER A 265 14.35 -12.96 -26.27
C SER A 265 13.35 -13.81 -27.06
N LYS A 266 12.32 -14.36 -26.40
CA LYS A 266 11.26 -15.12 -27.06
C LYS A 266 10.41 -14.23 -27.98
N LEU A 267 10.03 -13.04 -27.51
CA LEU A 267 9.27 -12.07 -28.32
C LEU A 267 10.04 -11.63 -29.57
N ASP A 268 11.35 -11.41 -29.44
CA ASP A 268 12.25 -11.09 -30.55
C ASP A 268 12.31 -12.26 -31.55
N ALA A 269 12.53 -13.49 -31.06
CA ALA A 269 12.61 -14.70 -31.91
C ALA A 269 11.30 -14.99 -32.66
N LEU A 270 10.15 -14.62 -32.07
CA LEU A 270 8.84 -14.77 -32.71
C LEU A 270 8.47 -13.59 -33.62
N GLY A 271 9.27 -12.51 -33.66
CA GLY A 271 9.02 -11.32 -34.46
C GLY A 271 7.83 -10.47 -33.97
N ILE A 272 7.43 -10.62 -32.72
CA ILE A 272 6.26 -9.92 -32.14
C ILE A 272 6.64 -8.88 -31.04
N ALA A 273 7.92 -8.65 -30.81
CA ALA A 273 8.40 -7.71 -29.80
C ALA A 273 7.89 -6.29 -30.04
N THR A 274 7.83 -5.85 -31.31
CA THR A 274 7.36 -4.50 -31.67
C THR A 274 5.85 -4.29 -31.49
N ASN A 275 5.07 -5.36 -31.29
CA ASN A 275 3.63 -5.33 -31.04
C ASN A 275 3.29 -5.86 -29.62
N THR A 276 4.24 -5.85 -28.68
CA THR A 276 4.02 -6.37 -27.32
C THR A 276 4.37 -5.30 -26.29
N VAL A 277 3.40 -4.95 -25.46
CA VAL A 277 3.55 -4.02 -24.32
C VAL A 277 3.93 -4.81 -23.08
N ILE A 278 4.93 -4.35 -22.32
CA ILE A 278 5.39 -4.99 -21.10
C ILE A 278 5.32 -4.00 -19.95
N PHE A 279 4.67 -4.40 -18.85
CA PHE A 279 4.74 -3.74 -17.54
C PHE A 279 5.42 -4.66 -16.54
N PHE A 280 6.32 -4.10 -15.74
CA PHE A 280 6.99 -4.77 -14.63
C PHE A 280 6.80 -3.95 -13.35
N THR A 281 6.29 -4.56 -12.26
CA THR A 281 6.09 -3.88 -10.98
C THR A 281 6.09 -4.88 -9.81
N SER A 282 5.90 -4.37 -8.58
CA SER A 282 5.71 -5.15 -7.35
C SER A 282 4.33 -4.94 -6.75
N ASP A 283 3.87 -5.88 -5.94
CA ASP A 283 2.57 -5.78 -5.24
C ASP A 283 2.64 -5.01 -3.91
N ASN A 284 3.79 -4.92 -3.29
CA ASN A 284 4.08 -4.07 -2.12
C ASN A 284 5.59 -3.89 -1.97
N GLY A 285 6.00 -3.06 -1.03
CA GLY A 285 7.41 -2.89 -0.71
C GLY A 285 8.08 -4.13 -0.13
N GLY A 286 9.40 -4.15 -0.12
CA GLY A 286 10.20 -5.28 0.32
C GLY A 286 10.05 -5.60 1.81
N LEU A 287 10.18 -6.89 2.16
CA LEU A 287 10.10 -7.38 3.52
C LEU A 287 11.39 -7.11 4.29
N VAL A 288 11.35 -6.20 5.26
CA VAL A 288 12.53 -5.75 6.04
C VAL A 288 12.61 -6.36 7.45
N LEU A 289 11.69 -7.28 7.81
CA LEU A 289 11.69 -7.97 9.09
C LEU A 289 12.85 -8.99 9.20
N GLY A 290 13.29 -9.27 10.43
CA GLY A 290 14.30 -10.28 10.69
C GLY A 290 15.69 -9.74 11.05
N GLY A 291 15.85 -8.46 11.33
CA GLY A 291 17.12 -7.84 11.74
C GLY A 291 18.22 -8.04 10.69
N ASP A 292 19.34 -8.65 11.08
CA ASP A 292 20.46 -8.93 10.15
C ASP A 292 20.16 -9.99 9.10
N ASN A 293 19.15 -10.84 9.34
CA ASN A 293 18.69 -11.88 8.41
C ASN A 293 17.50 -11.46 7.56
N ARG A 294 17.19 -10.15 7.51
CA ARG A 294 16.10 -9.63 6.68
C ARG A 294 16.25 -10.01 5.21
N ALA A 295 15.13 -10.11 4.51
CA ALA A 295 15.10 -10.44 3.09
C ALA A 295 15.81 -9.36 2.28
N THR A 296 15.39 -8.09 2.45
CA THR A 296 15.97 -6.94 1.75
C THR A 296 16.01 -5.68 2.62
N SER A 297 16.39 -4.56 2.04
CA SER A 297 16.38 -3.22 2.62
C SER A 297 15.76 -2.24 1.62
N ASN A 298 14.79 -1.47 2.08
CA ASN A 298 14.16 -0.44 1.25
C ASN A 298 14.91 0.91 1.33
N PHE A 299 16.05 0.98 2.04
CA PHE A 299 16.83 2.22 2.15
C PHE A 299 17.05 2.87 0.77
N PRO A 300 16.85 4.20 0.63
CA PRO A 300 16.64 5.22 1.68
C PRO A 300 15.21 5.36 2.20
N LEU A 301 14.25 4.57 1.70
CA LEU A 301 12.86 4.61 2.11
C LEU A 301 12.67 4.02 3.50
N ARG A 302 11.76 4.61 4.29
CA ARG A 302 11.42 4.14 5.63
C ARG A 302 10.55 2.89 5.58
N SER A 303 10.81 1.91 6.47
CA SER A 303 10.02 0.70 6.71
C SER A 303 9.91 -0.22 5.48
N GLY A 304 8.84 -1.02 5.36
CA GLY A 304 8.61 -2.01 4.32
C GLY A 304 7.22 -2.61 4.37
N LYS A 305 7.06 -3.79 3.78
CA LYS A 305 5.79 -4.53 3.71
C LYS A 305 4.97 -4.44 4.99
N GLY A 306 3.69 -4.15 4.86
CA GLY A 306 2.73 -4.01 5.97
C GLY A 306 2.66 -2.61 6.56
N ASP A 307 3.59 -1.71 6.22
CA ASP A 307 3.63 -0.35 6.71
C ASP A 307 3.37 0.67 5.59
N VAL A 308 2.79 1.82 5.92
CA VAL A 308 2.39 2.83 4.93
C VAL A 308 3.48 3.84 4.59
N TYR A 309 4.61 3.81 5.29
CA TYR A 309 5.77 4.60 4.91
C TYR A 309 6.26 4.23 3.50
N GLU A 310 7.05 5.10 2.89
CA GLU A 310 7.46 4.95 1.49
C GLU A 310 8.03 3.55 1.18
N GLY A 311 8.79 2.96 2.09
CA GLY A 311 9.34 1.61 1.90
C GLY A 311 8.30 0.49 1.83
N GLY A 312 7.08 0.71 2.32
CA GLY A 312 6.00 -0.28 2.26
C GLY A 312 5.09 -0.14 1.04
N VAL A 313 4.98 1.07 0.47
CA VAL A 313 4.05 1.35 -0.63
C VAL A 313 4.72 1.77 -1.93
N ARG A 314 5.92 2.36 -1.90
CA ARG A 314 6.63 2.74 -3.12
C ARG A 314 7.29 1.51 -3.74
N VAL A 315 7.02 1.28 -5.03
CA VAL A 315 7.43 0.08 -5.76
C VAL A 315 8.08 0.43 -7.09
N PRO A 316 8.96 -0.42 -7.66
CA PRO A 316 9.45 -0.21 -9.00
C PRO A 316 8.30 -0.38 -10.01
N LEU A 317 8.28 0.47 -11.04
CA LEU A 317 7.42 0.32 -12.21
C LEU A 317 8.22 0.66 -13.45
N ILE A 318 8.30 -0.28 -14.37
CA ILE A 318 8.94 -0.12 -15.68
C ILE A 318 7.90 -0.48 -16.75
N ALA A 319 7.77 0.36 -17.76
CA ALA A 319 6.86 0.16 -18.87
C ALA A 319 7.60 0.23 -20.21
N LEU A 320 7.38 -0.77 -21.08
CA LEU A 320 7.84 -0.76 -22.46
C LEU A 320 6.61 -0.86 -23.37
N TRP A 321 6.35 0.21 -24.11
CA TRP A 321 5.34 0.25 -25.18
C TRP A 321 6.05 0.62 -26.48
N PRO A 322 6.39 -0.37 -27.32
CA PRO A 322 7.17 -0.14 -28.53
C PRO A 322 6.56 0.92 -29.44
N GLY A 323 7.38 1.82 -29.93
CA GLY A 323 6.94 2.95 -30.78
C GLY A 323 6.26 4.10 -30.02
N VAL A 324 6.00 3.96 -28.72
CA VAL A 324 5.32 4.98 -27.89
C VAL A 324 6.20 5.45 -26.73
N THR A 325 6.69 4.55 -25.89
CA THR A 325 7.61 4.92 -24.80
C THR A 325 8.93 5.42 -25.34
N ARG A 326 9.40 6.55 -24.81
CA ARG A 326 10.73 7.07 -25.15
C ARG A 326 11.80 6.28 -24.37
N PRO A 327 12.76 5.65 -25.06
CA PRO A 327 13.82 4.88 -24.40
C PRO A 327 14.57 5.69 -23.34
N GLY A 328 14.79 5.09 -22.17
CA GLY A 328 15.51 5.67 -21.05
C GLY A 328 14.78 6.83 -20.36
N SER A 329 13.53 7.09 -20.69
CA SER A 329 12.76 8.15 -20.03
C SER A 329 12.42 7.80 -18.58
N THR A 330 12.28 8.84 -17.76
CA THR A 330 11.88 8.74 -16.36
C THR A 330 10.65 9.60 -16.13
N VAL A 331 9.68 9.05 -15.38
CA VAL A 331 8.44 9.73 -14.98
C VAL A 331 8.40 9.78 -13.46
N SER A 332 8.21 10.99 -12.90
CA SER A 332 8.05 11.25 -11.46
C SER A 332 6.62 11.63 -11.07
N THR A 333 5.68 11.59 -12.00
CA THR A 333 4.25 11.76 -11.67
C THR A 333 3.79 10.58 -10.81
N PRO A 334 3.19 10.82 -9.62
CA PRO A 334 2.72 9.75 -8.76
C PRO A 334 1.61 8.92 -9.42
N VAL A 335 1.81 7.58 -9.44
CA VAL A 335 0.89 6.61 -10.01
C VAL A 335 0.69 5.43 -9.05
N GLN A 336 -0.41 4.69 -9.20
CA GLN A 336 -0.71 3.51 -8.38
C GLN A 336 -0.95 2.26 -9.25
N THR A 337 -0.73 1.08 -8.69
CA THR A 337 -0.89 -0.20 -9.42
C THR A 337 -2.29 -0.39 -10.00
N MET A 338 -3.34 0.15 -9.39
CA MET A 338 -4.70 0.10 -9.93
C MET A 338 -4.88 0.93 -11.22
N ASP A 339 -3.95 1.80 -11.55
CA ASP A 339 -3.94 2.57 -12.80
C ASP A 339 -3.65 1.69 -14.03
N LEU A 340 -3.08 0.50 -13.81
CA LEU A 340 -2.82 -0.43 -14.90
C LEU A 340 -4.11 -0.94 -15.54
N TYR A 341 -5.20 -1.09 -14.78
CA TYR A 341 -6.49 -1.48 -15.34
C TYR A 341 -6.96 -0.54 -16.47
N PRO A 342 -7.24 0.75 -16.22
CA PRO A 342 -7.68 1.64 -17.29
C PRO A 342 -6.60 1.89 -18.36
N THR A 343 -5.31 1.81 -17.98
CA THR A 343 -4.21 1.97 -18.94
C THR A 343 -4.20 0.86 -19.98
N LEU A 344 -4.36 -0.37 -19.55
CA LEU A 344 -4.38 -1.52 -20.47
C LEU A 344 -5.63 -1.51 -21.35
N LEU A 345 -6.78 -1.10 -20.82
CA LEU A 345 -7.98 -0.92 -21.64
C LEU A 345 -7.76 0.15 -22.73
N GLU A 346 -7.16 1.28 -22.38
CA GLU A 346 -6.85 2.36 -23.34
C GLU A 346 -5.84 1.89 -24.40
N ILE A 347 -4.73 1.27 -24.00
CA ILE A 347 -3.69 0.77 -24.92
C ILE A 347 -4.25 -0.23 -25.91
N THR A 348 -5.18 -1.08 -25.47
CA THR A 348 -5.76 -2.15 -26.30
C THR A 348 -7.01 -1.73 -27.05
N GLY A 349 -7.50 -0.50 -26.84
CA GLY A 349 -8.78 -0.03 -27.37
C GLY A 349 -9.97 -0.85 -26.87
N THR A 350 -9.89 -1.41 -25.67
CA THR A 350 -10.93 -2.23 -25.07
C THR A 350 -11.85 -1.35 -24.23
N GLU A 351 -13.15 -1.49 -24.41
CA GLU A 351 -14.14 -0.78 -23.61
C GLU A 351 -14.23 -1.32 -22.18
N ASP A 352 -14.45 -0.44 -21.23
CA ASP A 352 -14.71 -0.82 -19.83
C ASP A 352 -16.09 -1.47 -19.68
N ALA A 353 -16.32 -2.12 -18.53
CA ALA A 353 -17.65 -2.62 -18.19
C ALA A 353 -18.60 -1.45 -17.91
N ALA A 354 -19.83 -1.55 -18.40
CA ALA A 354 -20.84 -0.54 -18.11
C ALA A 354 -21.07 -0.41 -16.60
N GLY A 355 -21.02 0.82 -16.09
CA GLY A 355 -21.21 1.10 -14.66
C GLY A 355 -20.04 0.69 -13.77
N HIS A 356 -18.88 0.35 -14.33
CA HIS A 356 -17.69 0.03 -13.53
C HIS A 356 -17.11 1.29 -12.85
N ASP A 357 -17.31 1.38 -11.54
CA ASP A 357 -16.86 2.51 -10.71
C ASP A 357 -15.40 2.29 -10.26
N ARG A 358 -14.46 2.63 -11.14
CA ARG A 358 -13.02 2.49 -10.88
C ARG A 358 -12.42 3.74 -10.22
N ASP A 359 -11.35 3.53 -9.45
CA ASP A 359 -10.56 4.60 -8.81
C ASP A 359 -9.26 4.91 -9.58
N GLY A 360 -8.75 3.94 -10.36
CA GLY A 360 -7.56 4.08 -11.18
C GLY A 360 -7.76 5.04 -12.36
N LEU A 361 -6.69 5.73 -12.77
CA LEU A 361 -6.63 6.57 -13.96
C LEU A 361 -5.62 6.03 -14.95
N SER A 362 -5.92 6.12 -16.25
CA SER A 362 -4.97 5.71 -17.27
C SER A 362 -3.68 6.54 -17.23
N ILE A 363 -2.55 5.85 -17.22
CA ILE A 363 -1.21 6.44 -17.33
C ILE A 363 -0.65 6.38 -18.75
N ALA A 364 -1.44 5.95 -19.74
CA ALA A 364 -1.06 5.96 -21.14
C ALA A 364 -0.58 7.34 -21.64
N PRO A 365 -1.16 8.47 -21.23
CA PRO A 365 -0.63 9.80 -21.56
C PRO A 365 0.81 10.01 -21.09
N LEU A 366 1.19 9.52 -19.89
CA LEU A 366 2.56 9.63 -19.38
C LEU A 366 3.55 8.83 -20.24
N LEU A 367 3.15 7.65 -20.71
CA LEU A 367 3.95 6.81 -21.60
C LEU A 367 4.15 7.46 -22.98
N GLN A 368 3.20 8.31 -23.40
CA GLN A 368 3.26 9.12 -24.63
C GLN A 368 4.06 10.42 -24.44
N GLY A 369 4.65 10.67 -23.26
CA GLY A 369 5.35 11.91 -22.93
C GLY A 369 4.44 13.10 -22.69
N LYS A 370 3.14 12.88 -22.42
CA LYS A 370 2.14 13.90 -22.06
C LYS A 370 2.02 14.01 -20.54
N GLY A 371 1.37 15.07 -20.05
CA GLY A 371 1.04 15.23 -18.64
C GLY A 371 -0.19 14.42 -18.22
N LEU A 372 -0.33 14.23 -16.90
CA LEU A 372 -1.53 13.73 -16.25
C LEU A 372 -2.04 14.81 -15.29
N ALA A 373 -3.36 14.94 -15.13
CA ALA A 373 -3.92 15.82 -14.12
C ALA A 373 -3.43 15.45 -12.72
N GLN A 374 -3.08 16.45 -11.93
CA GLN A 374 -2.68 16.22 -10.54
C GLN A 374 -3.82 15.58 -9.75
N ARG A 375 -3.50 14.56 -8.97
CA ARG A 375 -4.43 13.85 -8.10
C ARG A 375 -3.75 13.43 -6.82
N SER A 376 -4.55 13.11 -5.82
CA SER A 376 -4.08 12.49 -4.59
C SER A 376 -4.18 10.97 -4.68
N LEU A 377 -3.21 10.29 -4.04
CA LEU A 377 -3.18 8.84 -3.87
C LEU A 377 -3.55 8.52 -2.42
N PHE A 378 -4.31 7.45 -2.22
CA PHE A 378 -4.87 7.11 -0.92
C PHE A 378 -4.57 5.67 -0.54
N TRP A 379 -4.38 5.43 0.78
CA TRP A 379 -4.24 4.12 1.39
C TRP A 379 -5.15 4.00 2.59
N HIS A 380 -5.68 2.81 2.81
CA HIS A 380 -6.52 2.48 3.94
C HIS A 380 -6.26 1.04 4.36
N TYR A 381 -5.70 0.86 5.55
CA TYR A 381 -5.37 -0.44 6.13
C TYR A 381 -5.90 -0.50 7.57
N PRO A 382 -7.16 -0.93 7.76
CA PRO A 382 -7.81 -0.94 9.07
C PRO A 382 -7.45 -2.17 9.92
N HIS A 383 -6.21 -2.66 9.79
CA HIS A 383 -5.73 -3.90 10.39
C HIS A 383 -4.43 -3.70 11.15
N TYR A 384 -4.13 -4.65 12.02
CA TYR A 384 -2.80 -4.81 12.61
C TYR A 384 -1.97 -5.74 11.74
N HIS A 385 -0.71 -5.41 11.53
CA HIS A 385 0.21 -6.23 10.76
C HIS A 385 1.22 -6.94 11.70
N PRO A 386 1.60 -8.20 11.46
CA PRO A 386 2.60 -8.91 12.27
C PRO A 386 3.95 -8.18 12.37
N GLY A 387 4.26 -7.30 11.41
CA GLY A 387 5.42 -6.42 11.42
C GLY A 387 5.36 -5.25 12.38
N GLY A 388 4.27 -5.09 13.15
CA GLY A 388 4.10 -4.06 14.17
C GLY A 388 3.27 -2.84 13.73
N ALA A 389 2.85 -2.76 12.48
CA ALA A 389 1.99 -1.65 12.05
C ALA A 389 0.59 -1.77 12.69
N THR A 390 0.08 -0.64 13.18
CA THR A 390 -1.28 -0.48 13.71
C THR A 390 -2.21 0.02 12.60
N PRO A 391 -3.54 -0.05 12.76
CA PRO A 391 -4.48 0.45 11.75
C PRO A 391 -4.23 1.90 11.36
N TYR A 392 -4.18 2.18 10.04
CA TYR A 392 -3.89 3.51 9.49
C TYR A 392 -4.62 3.81 8.19
N GLY A 393 -4.60 5.09 7.82
CA GLY A 393 -4.85 5.57 6.47
C GLY A 393 -3.84 6.63 6.09
N ALA A 394 -3.61 6.83 4.79
CA ALA A 394 -2.71 7.86 4.32
C ALA A 394 -3.22 8.50 3.02
N VAL A 395 -2.76 9.73 2.79
CA VAL A 395 -2.94 10.44 1.52
C VAL A 395 -1.62 11.08 1.09
N ARG A 396 -1.26 10.90 -0.18
CA ARG A 396 -0.22 11.66 -0.85
C ARG A 396 -0.86 12.64 -1.84
N SER A 397 -0.63 13.93 -1.66
CA SER A 397 -1.09 15.01 -2.54
C SER A 397 0.12 15.85 -2.98
N GLY A 398 0.53 15.69 -4.24
CA GLY A 398 1.78 16.25 -4.73
C GLY A 398 2.98 15.69 -3.93
N ASP A 399 3.77 16.60 -3.34
CA ASP A 399 4.95 16.25 -2.53
C ASP A 399 4.63 15.97 -1.05
N TRP A 400 3.39 16.18 -0.63
CA TRP A 400 2.99 16.04 0.77
C TRP A 400 2.29 14.72 1.03
N LYS A 401 2.65 14.08 2.15
CA LYS A 401 2.01 12.86 2.62
C LYS A 401 1.59 13.00 4.07
N VAL A 402 0.31 12.70 4.34
CA VAL A 402 -0.23 12.57 5.69
C VAL A 402 -0.50 11.10 5.98
N ILE A 403 -0.14 10.67 7.18
CA ILE A 403 -0.51 9.37 7.75
C ILE A 403 -1.40 9.64 8.97
N GLN A 404 -2.55 8.97 9.03
CA GLN A 404 -3.45 8.97 10.18
C GLN A 404 -3.47 7.59 10.82
N PHE A 405 -3.06 7.49 12.08
CA PHE A 405 -3.13 6.27 12.87
C PHE A 405 -4.48 6.18 13.57
N TYR A 406 -5.26 5.13 13.28
CA TYR A 406 -6.65 5.04 13.75
C TYR A 406 -6.78 4.75 15.25
N GLU A 407 -5.79 4.10 15.89
CA GLU A 407 -5.81 3.86 17.31
C GLU A 407 -5.79 5.13 18.18
N SER A 408 -4.99 6.10 17.75
CA SER A 408 -4.73 7.33 18.52
C SER A 408 -5.33 8.57 17.87
N GLY A 409 -5.71 8.49 16.58
CA GLY A 409 -6.04 9.65 15.76
C GLY A 409 -4.82 10.53 15.42
N HIS A 410 -3.62 10.12 15.83
CA HIS A 410 -2.37 10.84 15.56
C HIS A 410 -2.15 11.02 14.04
N LEU A 411 -1.63 12.20 13.67
CA LEU A 411 -1.25 12.53 12.31
C LEU A 411 0.26 12.71 12.24
N GLU A 412 0.86 12.17 11.18
CA GLU A 412 2.22 12.51 10.76
C GLU A 412 2.15 13.18 9.38
N LEU A 413 3.00 14.17 9.13
CA LEU A 413 3.06 14.93 7.87
C LEU A 413 4.51 14.97 7.36
N TYR A 414 4.69 14.58 6.11
CA TYR A 414 6.01 14.55 5.47
C TYR A 414 6.01 15.32 4.14
N ASN A 415 7.15 15.94 3.80
CA ASN A 415 7.41 16.51 2.48
C ASN A 415 8.38 15.61 1.72
N LEU A 416 7.87 14.76 0.86
CA LEU A 416 8.64 13.74 0.14
C LEU A 416 9.63 14.32 -0.89
N ALA A 417 9.51 15.60 -1.29
CA ALA A 417 10.47 16.23 -2.19
C ALA A 417 11.84 16.45 -1.53
N CYS A 418 11.88 16.66 -0.21
CA CYS A 418 13.11 16.91 0.54
C CYS A 418 13.37 15.87 1.65
N ASP A 419 12.38 15.05 2.00
CA ASP A 419 12.46 14.01 3.05
C ASP A 419 11.83 12.71 2.56
N LEU A 420 12.46 12.09 1.58
CA LEU A 420 12.03 10.82 1.01
C LEU A 420 12.03 9.67 2.04
N GLY A 421 12.88 9.79 3.06
CA GLY A 421 13.01 8.82 4.15
C GLY A 421 12.02 9.01 5.30
N GLU A 422 11.13 10.02 5.23
CA GLU A 422 10.08 10.29 6.25
C GLU A 422 10.67 10.37 7.67
N GLN A 423 11.78 11.15 7.82
CA GLN A 423 12.52 11.29 9.07
C GLN A 423 12.01 12.46 9.92
N GLN A 424 11.41 13.48 9.29
CA GLN A 424 10.97 14.70 9.95
C GLN A 424 9.46 14.87 9.86
N ASP A 425 8.77 14.54 10.96
CA ASP A 425 7.33 14.81 11.09
C ASP A 425 7.06 16.32 11.22
N LEU A 426 6.32 16.88 10.29
CA LEU A 426 5.94 18.27 10.21
C LEU A 426 4.50 18.56 10.68
N ALA A 427 3.76 17.57 11.18
CA ALA A 427 2.35 17.73 11.56
C ALA A 427 2.14 18.83 12.62
N ASN A 428 3.06 18.93 13.57
CA ASN A 428 3.04 19.98 14.58
C ASN A 428 3.45 21.36 14.06
N ALA A 429 4.38 21.41 13.11
CA ALA A 429 4.85 22.66 12.53
C ALA A 429 3.87 23.23 11.52
N LEU A 430 3.10 22.37 10.83
CA LEU A 430 2.16 22.73 9.78
C LEU A 430 0.77 22.10 10.01
N PRO A 431 0.10 22.39 11.16
CA PRO A 431 -1.12 21.70 11.56
C PRO A 431 -2.29 21.94 10.59
N GLU A 432 -2.38 23.13 9.98
CA GLU A 432 -3.44 23.43 9.00
C GLU A 432 -3.32 22.54 7.75
N LYS A 433 -2.08 22.33 7.26
CA LYS A 433 -1.83 21.46 6.12
C LYS A 433 -2.10 19.99 6.47
N ALA A 434 -1.66 19.52 7.64
CA ALA A 434 -1.93 18.17 8.12
C ALA A 434 -3.44 17.90 8.22
N ASN A 435 -4.19 18.83 8.81
CA ASN A 435 -5.65 18.72 8.95
C ASN A 435 -6.38 18.79 7.61
N ALA A 436 -5.94 19.63 6.67
CA ALA A 436 -6.53 19.71 5.33
C ALA A 436 -6.39 18.38 4.57
N LEU A 437 -5.21 17.77 4.60
CA LEU A 437 -4.96 16.48 3.97
C LEU A 437 -5.68 15.32 4.70
N ALA A 438 -5.76 15.35 6.03
CA ALA A 438 -6.54 14.39 6.80
C ALA A 438 -8.04 14.48 6.49
N LYS A 439 -8.55 15.70 6.23
CA LYS A 439 -9.92 15.88 5.75
C LYS A 439 -10.11 15.29 4.36
N GLU A 440 -9.18 15.51 3.45
CA GLU A 440 -9.22 14.92 2.10
C GLU A 440 -9.25 13.39 2.16
N LEU A 441 -8.45 12.78 3.05
CA LEU A 441 -8.48 11.35 3.32
C LEU A 441 -9.83 10.88 3.86
N ALA A 442 -10.46 11.64 4.76
CA ALA A 442 -11.77 11.33 5.31
C ALA A 442 -12.88 11.40 4.25
N ASP A 443 -12.85 12.44 3.42
CA ASP A 443 -13.79 12.63 2.31
C ASP A 443 -13.66 11.50 1.28
N TRP A 444 -12.42 11.08 0.97
CA TRP A 444 -12.18 9.92 0.09
C TRP A 444 -12.73 8.61 0.71
N ARG A 445 -12.45 8.34 1.99
CA ARG A 445 -13.00 7.15 2.68
C ARG A 445 -14.52 7.08 2.59
N THR A 446 -15.20 8.21 2.78
CA THR A 446 -16.65 8.30 2.64
C THR A 446 -17.09 7.99 1.21
N ARG A 447 -16.41 8.56 0.21
CA ARG A 447 -16.73 8.36 -1.22
C ARG A 447 -16.58 6.92 -1.67
N VAL A 448 -15.58 6.18 -1.17
CA VAL A 448 -15.34 4.79 -1.54
C VAL A 448 -16.04 3.78 -0.62
N GLY A 449 -16.77 4.24 0.40
CA GLY A 449 -17.44 3.36 1.37
C GLY A 449 -16.48 2.58 2.25
N ALA A 450 -15.32 3.16 2.60
CA ALA A 450 -14.29 2.49 3.40
C ALA A 450 -14.82 2.06 4.77
N GLN A 451 -14.57 0.81 5.14
CA GLN A 451 -14.97 0.26 6.44
C GLN A 451 -13.91 0.59 7.49
N MET A 452 -14.31 1.28 8.57
CA MET A 452 -13.42 1.67 9.65
C MET A 452 -13.31 0.60 10.73
N PRO A 453 -12.15 0.45 11.41
CA PRO A 453 -12.04 -0.39 12.58
C PRO A 453 -12.84 0.21 13.74
N VAL A 454 -13.33 -0.63 14.63
CA VAL A 454 -14.13 -0.23 15.79
C VAL A 454 -13.39 -0.54 17.10
N ARG A 455 -13.79 0.10 18.21
CA ARG A 455 -13.22 -0.23 19.52
C ARG A 455 -13.45 -1.72 19.83
N ASN A 456 -12.38 -2.41 20.19
CA ASN A 456 -12.45 -3.81 20.57
C ASN A 456 -13.02 -3.93 22.00
N PRO A 457 -14.18 -4.55 22.21
CA PRO A 457 -14.74 -4.72 23.55
C PRO A 457 -13.92 -5.68 24.42
N ALA A 458 -13.11 -6.56 23.81
CA ALA A 458 -12.21 -7.48 24.52
C ALA A 458 -10.81 -6.88 24.77
N TYR A 459 -10.60 -5.62 24.41
CA TYR A 459 -9.33 -4.95 24.67
C TYR A 459 -9.16 -4.69 26.18
N GLU A 460 -8.14 -5.32 26.73
CA GLU A 460 -7.63 -5.01 28.06
C GLU A 460 -6.28 -4.31 27.92
N PRO A 461 -6.13 -3.07 28.41
CA PRO A 461 -4.85 -2.39 28.38
C PRO A 461 -3.78 -3.25 29.06
N SER A 462 -2.65 -3.47 28.41
CA SER A 462 -1.50 -4.05 29.08
C SER A 462 -1.03 -3.08 30.15
N PRO A 463 -0.78 -3.54 31.38
CA PRO A 463 -0.27 -2.65 32.42
C PRO A 463 1.08 -2.05 31.99
N ILE A 464 1.27 -0.78 32.31
CA ILE A 464 2.50 -0.07 32.02
C ILE A 464 3.62 -0.67 32.88
N ALA A 465 4.67 -1.15 32.22
CA ALA A 465 5.85 -1.66 32.91
C ALA A 465 6.80 -0.53 33.32
N ALA A 466 7.56 -0.77 34.38
CA ALA A 466 8.63 0.14 34.79
C ALA A 466 9.71 0.25 33.70
N ARG A 467 10.28 1.43 33.54
CA ARG A 467 11.48 1.69 32.74
C ARG A 467 12.72 1.06 33.39
N PRO A 468 13.87 1.02 32.70
CA PRO A 468 15.11 0.46 33.27
C PRO A 468 15.56 1.14 34.58
N ASP A 469 15.25 2.43 34.77
CA ASP A 469 15.51 3.20 35.99
C ASP A 469 14.46 2.99 37.10
N GLY A 470 13.45 2.14 36.85
CA GLY A 470 12.37 1.85 37.78
C GLY A 470 11.21 2.86 37.74
N SER A 471 11.29 3.91 36.91
CA SER A 471 10.22 4.90 36.75
C SER A 471 9.07 4.39 35.89
N PHE A 472 7.87 4.99 36.08
CA PHE A 472 6.71 4.75 35.21
C PHE A 472 6.32 6.06 34.53
N LEU A 473 6.29 6.07 33.18
CA LEU A 473 5.70 7.15 32.41
C LEU A 473 4.29 6.78 31.99
N LEU A 474 3.33 7.62 32.35
CA LEU A 474 1.89 7.49 32.11
C LEU A 474 1.46 8.56 31.09
N PRO A 475 1.63 8.35 29.79
CA PRO A 475 1.26 9.36 28.81
C PRO A 475 -0.27 9.36 28.60
N ALA A 476 -0.81 10.50 28.17
CA ALA A 476 -2.25 10.69 27.95
C ALA A 476 -2.88 9.64 27.06
N HIS A 477 -2.20 9.25 25.97
CA HIS A 477 -2.72 8.29 24.98
C HIS A 477 -2.88 6.85 25.51
N LEU A 478 -2.25 6.49 26.63
CA LEU A 478 -2.42 5.21 27.30
C LEU A 478 -3.43 5.28 28.47
N GLY A 479 -3.94 6.45 28.78
CA GLY A 479 -4.95 6.64 29.82
C GLY A 479 -6.34 6.16 29.36
N THR A 480 -7.04 5.44 30.22
CA THR A 480 -8.44 5.09 30.03
C THR A 480 -9.32 6.16 30.69
N THR A 481 -10.09 6.88 29.89
CA THR A 481 -11.04 7.88 30.37
C THR A 481 -12.38 7.25 30.73
N HIS A 482 -12.95 7.71 31.84
CA HIS A 482 -14.24 7.25 32.37
C HIS A 482 -15.16 8.44 32.58
N GLY A 483 -16.42 8.32 32.19
CA GLY A 483 -17.44 9.36 32.35
C GLY A 483 -18.03 9.79 31.02
N LYS A 484 -18.47 11.06 30.92
CA LYS A 484 -19.27 11.53 29.77
C LYS A 484 -18.48 12.42 28.80
N ASN A 485 -17.63 13.33 29.32
CA ASN A 485 -16.98 14.36 28.51
C ASN A 485 -15.46 14.23 28.46
N LEU A 486 -14.85 13.63 29.48
CA LEU A 486 -13.40 13.45 29.52
C LEU A 486 -12.94 12.58 28.37
N GLN A 487 -11.99 13.07 27.59
CA GLN A 487 -11.48 12.35 26.43
C GLN A 487 -10.00 12.62 26.17
N TYR A 488 -9.35 11.70 25.46
CA TYR A 488 -8.02 11.94 24.91
C TYR A 488 -8.13 12.79 23.64
N GLU A 489 -7.30 13.85 23.56
CA GLU A 489 -7.19 14.75 22.42
C GLU A 489 -5.89 14.48 21.66
N PRO A 490 -5.95 13.75 20.50
CA PRO A 490 -4.77 13.25 19.81
C PRO A 490 -3.89 14.28 19.10
N PRO A 491 -4.37 15.49 18.66
CA PRO A 491 -3.50 16.44 17.99
C PRO A 491 -2.21 16.69 18.79
N ALA A 492 -1.06 16.66 18.15
CA ALA A 492 0.23 16.64 18.83
C ALA A 492 0.51 17.90 19.67
N HIS A 493 -0.05 19.06 19.28
CA HIS A 493 0.01 20.27 20.13
C HIS A 493 -0.83 20.13 21.40
N LYS A 494 -1.86 19.27 21.38
CA LYS A 494 -2.65 18.89 22.55
C LYS A 494 -2.04 17.66 23.22
N ASN A 495 -2.15 16.47 22.57
CA ASN A 495 -1.69 15.19 23.09
C ASN A 495 -1.95 15.05 24.59
N THR A 496 -3.20 15.23 24.98
CA THR A 496 -3.60 15.41 26.37
C THR A 496 -4.93 14.73 26.64
N ILE A 497 -5.20 14.39 27.88
CA ILE A 497 -6.55 14.11 28.36
C ILE A 497 -7.18 15.45 28.76
N GLY A 498 -8.26 15.82 28.07
CA GLY A 498 -8.92 17.10 28.18
C GLY A 498 -10.44 16.99 28.15
N PHE A 499 -11.14 18.13 28.00
CA PHE A 499 -12.60 18.24 28.16
C PHE A 499 -13.12 17.79 29.51
N TRP A 500 -12.32 17.96 30.55
CA TRP A 500 -12.65 17.57 31.93
C TRP A 500 -13.62 18.55 32.58
N THR A 501 -14.83 18.61 32.07
CA THR A 501 -15.87 19.56 32.49
C THR A 501 -16.84 18.99 33.54
N ILE A 502 -16.83 17.67 33.71
CA ILE A 502 -17.69 16.94 34.66
C ILE A 502 -16.83 16.41 35.80
N PRO A 503 -17.15 16.72 37.08
CA PRO A 503 -16.33 16.30 38.21
C PRO A 503 -16.36 14.80 38.52
N GLU A 504 -17.37 14.07 38.02
CA GLU A 504 -17.47 12.61 38.14
C GLU A 504 -16.61 11.87 37.13
N ASP A 505 -16.16 12.55 36.08
CA ASP A 505 -15.27 11.95 35.07
C ASP A 505 -13.87 11.76 35.68
N TRP A 506 -13.20 10.68 35.32
CA TRP A 506 -11.87 10.36 35.80
C TRP A 506 -11.03 9.61 34.78
N VAL A 507 -9.71 9.57 35.02
CA VAL A 507 -8.78 8.83 34.14
C VAL A 507 -7.94 7.87 34.94
N GLY A 508 -7.62 6.71 34.36
CA GLY A 508 -6.79 5.70 34.99
C GLY A 508 -5.79 5.05 34.05
N TRP A 509 -4.71 4.52 34.63
CA TRP A 509 -3.69 3.69 33.99
C TRP A 509 -3.41 2.47 34.84
N ASP A 510 -3.27 1.31 34.26
CA ASP A 510 -2.81 0.09 34.94
C ASP A 510 -1.29 -0.02 34.89
N LEU A 511 -0.66 -0.30 36.03
CA LEU A 511 0.79 -0.43 36.17
C LEU A 511 1.15 -1.85 36.63
N ASP A 512 2.25 -2.43 36.09
CA ASP A 512 2.89 -3.64 36.62
C ASP A 512 4.01 -3.27 37.59
N VAL A 513 3.65 -3.04 38.83
CA VAL A 513 4.61 -2.62 39.86
C VAL A 513 5.28 -3.85 40.46
N ARG A 514 6.56 -4.06 40.12
CA ARG A 514 7.35 -5.21 40.60
C ARG A 514 8.13 -4.93 41.87
N LYS A 515 8.44 -3.66 42.16
CA LYS A 515 9.18 -3.22 43.33
C LYS A 515 8.31 -2.33 44.20
N PRO A 516 7.95 -2.76 45.42
CA PRO A 516 7.35 -1.87 46.42
C PRO A 516 8.31 -0.74 46.77
N GLY A 517 7.80 0.39 47.25
CA GLY A 517 8.61 1.53 47.65
C GLY A 517 7.86 2.87 47.54
N LEU A 518 8.61 3.93 47.74
CA LEU A 518 8.12 5.31 47.58
C LEU A 518 8.33 5.77 46.14
N TYR A 519 7.31 6.37 45.57
CA TYR A 519 7.34 6.96 44.20
C TYR A 519 6.98 8.44 44.30
N GLU A 520 7.88 9.30 43.80
CA GLU A 520 7.59 10.72 43.58
C GLU A 520 6.65 10.86 42.38
N VAL A 521 5.58 11.64 42.54
CA VAL A 521 4.59 11.89 41.49
C VAL A 521 4.82 13.25 40.85
N GLU A 522 5.10 13.26 39.55
CA GLU A 522 5.19 14.49 38.75
C GLU A 522 4.11 14.47 37.67
N ILE A 523 3.36 15.57 37.52
CA ILE A 523 2.31 15.72 36.51
C ILE A 523 2.65 16.86 35.55
N LEU A 524 2.44 16.63 34.26
CA LEU A 524 2.49 17.67 33.22
C LEU A 524 1.05 18.10 32.93
N GLN A 525 0.61 19.19 33.56
CA GLN A 525 -0.75 19.70 33.51
C GLN A 525 -0.88 21.01 32.74
N GLY A 526 -2.03 21.23 32.09
CA GLY A 526 -2.50 22.51 31.55
C GLY A 526 -3.82 22.93 32.24
N CYS A 527 -3.99 24.20 32.54
CA CYS A 527 -5.23 24.72 33.12
C CYS A 527 -5.50 26.14 32.64
N GLY A 528 -6.69 26.35 32.10
CA GLY A 528 -7.14 27.65 31.59
C GLY A 528 -7.35 28.68 32.73
N THR A 529 -7.21 29.94 32.37
CA THR A 529 -7.49 31.06 33.31
C THR A 529 -8.93 30.97 33.82
N GLY A 530 -9.12 31.09 35.13
CA GLY A 530 -10.42 30.97 35.83
C GLY A 530 -10.89 29.52 36.03
N SER A 531 -10.07 28.52 35.71
CA SER A 531 -10.37 27.09 35.94
C SER A 531 -9.52 26.45 37.03
N GLY A 532 -8.62 27.18 37.66
CA GLY A 532 -7.81 26.72 38.79
C GLY A 532 -8.61 26.41 40.04
N GLY A 533 -7.95 25.83 41.06
CA GLY A 533 -8.54 25.56 42.34
C GLY A 533 -9.34 24.26 42.47
N SER A 534 -9.36 23.41 41.42
CA SER A 534 -9.94 22.07 41.51
C SER A 534 -9.11 21.21 42.48
N GLU A 535 -9.78 20.53 43.41
CA GLU A 535 -9.17 19.57 44.31
C GLU A 535 -9.22 18.19 43.67
N VAL A 536 -8.07 17.55 43.55
CA VAL A 536 -7.91 16.30 42.84
C VAL A 536 -7.21 15.28 43.73
N GLU A 537 -7.70 14.05 43.71
CA GLU A 537 -7.07 12.92 44.38
C GLU A 537 -6.43 12.00 43.31
N ILE A 538 -5.19 11.64 43.58
CA ILE A 538 -4.48 10.56 42.88
C ILE A 538 -4.48 9.33 43.76
N SER A 539 -4.73 8.16 43.18
CA SER A 539 -4.59 6.88 43.85
C SER A 539 -3.70 5.92 43.08
N LEU A 540 -2.93 5.07 43.77
CA LEU A 540 -2.19 3.93 43.28
C LEU A 540 -2.36 2.76 44.22
N GLY A 541 -3.23 1.82 43.90
CA GLY A 541 -3.69 0.81 44.84
C GLY A 541 -4.32 1.49 46.09
N ASP A 542 -3.78 1.24 47.29
CA ASP A 542 -4.26 1.85 48.54
C ASP A 542 -3.65 3.22 48.85
N ALA A 543 -2.58 3.59 48.15
CA ALA A 543 -1.92 4.88 48.35
C ALA A 543 -2.78 6.03 47.81
N ARG A 544 -2.79 7.17 48.51
CA ARG A 544 -3.57 8.36 48.12
C ARG A 544 -2.71 9.61 48.25
N LEU A 545 -2.90 10.55 47.31
CA LEU A 545 -2.26 11.85 47.27
C LEU A 545 -3.29 12.87 46.77
N GLN A 546 -3.42 14.00 47.47
CA GLN A 546 -4.31 15.09 47.07
C GLN A 546 -3.52 16.32 46.68
N PHE A 547 -4.00 17.04 45.68
CA PHE A 547 -3.42 18.31 45.25
C PHE A 547 -4.48 19.24 44.67
N THR A 548 -4.14 20.54 44.66
CA THR A 548 -4.97 21.56 44.03
C THR A 548 -4.41 21.91 42.65
N VAL A 549 -5.27 21.95 41.63
CA VAL A 549 -4.90 22.32 40.25
C VAL A 549 -4.53 23.80 40.21
N MET A 550 -3.38 24.11 39.60
CA MET A 550 -2.90 25.48 39.40
C MET A 550 -3.22 25.94 37.98
N GLU A 551 -3.59 27.21 37.84
CA GLU A 551 -3.71 27.83 36.52
C GLU A 551 -2.35 27.94 35.84
N THR A 552 -2.32 27.62 34.52
CA THR A 552 -1.13 27.73 33.69
C THR A 552 -1.30 28.78 32.58
N GLY A 553 -2.47 29.46 32.58
CA GLY A 553 -2.81 30.48 31.59
C GLY A 553 -3.32 29.90 30.26
N GLY A 554 -3.64 28.61 30.20
CA GLY A 554 -4.24 27.94 29.05
C GLY A 554 -4.19 26.40 29.18
N PHE A 555 -5.20 25.70 28.63
CA PHE A 555 -5.27 24.24 28.69
C PHE A 555 -4.12 23.54 27.93
N GLN A 556 -3.55 24.19 26.91
CA GLN A 556 -2.37 23.68 26.18
C GLN A 556 -1.05 24.34 26.63
N LYS A 557 -1.07 25.18 27.68
CA LYS A 557 0.16 25.69 28.34
C LYS A 557 0.53 24.75 29.46
N PHE A 558 1.34 23.74 29.14
CA PHE A 558 1.69 22.68 30.09
C PHE A 558 2.81 23.12 31.05
N MET A 559 2.63 22.78 32.31
CA MET A 559 3.61 23.00 33.37
C MET A 559 3.83 21.69 34.12
N SER A 560 5.10 21.33 34.31
CA SER A 560 5.48 20.20 35.17
C SER A 560 5.41 20.58 36.63
N ARG A 561 4.83 19.70 37.43
CA ARG A 561 4.67 19.88 38.87
C ARG A 561 4.93 18.60 39.64
N ARG A 562 5.77 18.67 40.65
CA ARG A 562 5.90 17.62 41.66
C ARG A 562 4.78 17.77 42.66
N LEU A 563 4.03 16.70 42.88
CA LEU A 563 2.82 16.71 43.69
C LEU A 563 3.03 16.12 45.09
N GLY A 564 4.00 15.22 45.25
CA GLY A 564 4.27 14.49 46.48
C GLY A 564 4.65 13.04 46.18
N THR A 565 4.49 12.17 47.17
CA THR A 565 4.90 10.76 47.10
C THR A 565 3.73 9.83 47.37
N LEU A 566 3.78 8.65 46.73
CA LEU A 566 2.89 7.52 46.98
C LEU A 566 3.72 6.31 47.45
N GLU A 567 3.28 5.67 48.54
CA GLU A 567 3.90 4.46 49.07
C GLU A 567 3.18 3.22 48.54
N VAL A 568 3.86 2.44 47.70
CA VAL A 568 3.36 1.16 47.23
C VAL A 568 3.90 0.05 48.14
N LYS A 569 3.02 -0.59 48.88
CA LYS A 569 3.38 -1.60 49.90
C LYS A 569 3.60 -3.00 49.34
N SER A 570 2.94 -3.33 48.23
CA SER A 570 2.99 -4.68 47.64
C SER A 570 3.15 -4.63 46.12
N PRO A 571 3.92 -5.55 45.51
CA PRO A 571 4.01 -5.66 44.07
C PRO A 571 2.69 -6.18 43.48
N GLY A 572 2.44 -5.89 42.22
CA GLY A 572 1.27 -6.38 41.49
C GLY A 572 0.79 -5.44 40.40
N ARG A 573 -0.30 -5.83 39.77
CA ARG A 573 -1.03 -4.94 38.86
C ARG A 573 -1.85 -3.98 39.69
N LEU A 574 -1.53 -2.68 39.61
CA LEU A 574 -2.17 -1.62 40.35
C LEU A 574 -2.75 -0.58 39.39
N SER A 575 -3.95 -0.08 39.71
CA SER A 575 -4.54 1.05 38.98
C SER A 575 -4.03 2.37 39.57
N PHE A 576 -3.49 3.23 38.70
CA PHE A 576 -3.21 4.62 38.98
C PHE A 576 -4.38 5.45 38.48
N GLU A 577 -5.05 6.20 39.34
CA GLU A 577 -6.25 6.96 38.99
C GLU A 577 -6.10 8.42 39.37
N ILE A 578 -6.70 9.32 38.60
CA ILE A 578 -6.85 10.74 38.89
C ILE A 578 -8.34 11.06 38.93
N ARG A 579 -8.85 11.49 40.09
CA ARG A 579 -10.25 11.80 40.34
C ARG A 579 -10.44 13.18 40.95
N PRO A 580 -11.22 14.08 40.33
CA PRO A 580 -11.62 15.32 40.97
C PRO A 580 -12.47 15.03 42.22
N ARG A 581 -12.21 15.79 43.29
CA ARG A 581 -13.02 15.82 44.50
C ARG A 581 -13.90 17.07 44.55
N ARG A 582 -13.38 18.17 43.99
CA ARG A 582 -14.09 19.44 43.87
C ARG A 582 -13.65 20.17 42.61
N LYS A 583 -14.60 20.77 41.87
CA LYS A 583 -14.36 21.55 40.64
C LYS A 583 -15.04 22.90 40.73
N PRO A 584 -14.35 23.98 41.12
CA PRO A 584 -14.92 25.32 41.22
C PRO A 584 -15.03 26.03 39.87
N GLY A 585 -14.13 25.78 38.93
CA GLY A 585 -14.07 26.43 37.61
C GLY A 585 -14.85 25.69 36.52
N ALA A 586 -14.69 26.16 35.28
CA ALA A 586 -15.36 25.56 34.11
C ALA A 586 -14.87 24.14 33.79
N ALA A 587 -13.59 23.86 33.96
CA ALA A 587 -12.98 22.55 33.79
C ALA A 587 -11.98 22.22 34.89
N VAL A 588 -11.55 20.97 35.02
CA VAL A 588 -10.55 20.54 36.01
C VAL A 588 -9.15 20.92 35.51
N MET A 589 -8.66 20.28 34.52
CA MET A 589 -7.33 20.48 33.89
C MET A 589 -7.20 19.63 32.64
N ASP A 590 -6.14 19.86 31.87
CA ASP A 590 -5.61 18.95 30.87
C ASP A 590 -4.40 18.20 31.45
N VAL A 591 -4.27 16.89 31.14
CA VAL A 591 -3.14 16.06 31.59
C VAL A 591 -2.45 15.47 30.39
N ARG A 592 -1.17 15.86 30.17
CA ARG A 592 -0.36 15.32 29.07
C ARG A 592 0.36 14.04 29.46
N GLN A 593 0.90 13.99 30.65
CA GLN A 593 1.55 12.80 31.20
C GLN A 593 1.67 12.89 32.74
N VAL A 594 1.88 11.71 33.33
CA VAL A 594 2.35 11.60 34.74
C VAL A 594 3.65 10.78 34.74
N LEU A 595 4.60 11.15 35.58
CA LEU A 595 5.83 10.42 35.81
C LEU A 595 5.86 9.99 37.29
N LEU A 596 6.08 8.69 37.53
CA LEU A 596 6.35 8.14 38.86
C LEU A 596 7.81 7.77 38.92
N THR A 597 8.59 8.38 39.79
CA THR A 597 10.01 8.13 39.99
C THR A 597 10.26 7.46 41.33
N PRO A 598 10.92 6.27 41.38
CA PRO A 598 11.22 5.64 42.64
C PRO A 598 12.19 6.51 43.46
N ILE A 599 11.94 6.64 44.73
CA ILE A 599 12.82 7.32 45.68
C ILE A 599 13.58 6.23 46.43
N PRO A 600 14.90 6.38 46.63
CA PRO A 600 15.72 5.42 47.34
C PRO A 600 15.26 5.13 48.77
#